data_9587abb9cf5bac9053dbe47a531c6b81
#
_entry.id   9587abb9cf5bac9053dbe47a531c6b81
#
_cell.length_a   1.000
_cell.length_b   1.000
_cell.length_c   1.000
_cell.angle_alpha   90.00
_cell.angle_beta   90.00
_cell.angle_gamma   90.00
#
_symmetry.space_group_name_H-M   'P 1'
#
loop_
_entity.id
_entity.type
_entity.pdbx_description
1 polymer ?
#
loop_
_entity_poly.entity_id
_entity_poly.type
_entity_poly.pdbx_seq_one_letter_code
_entity_poly.pdbx_strand_id
1 'polypeptide(L)'
;TEVKLLKRSIDARKKSNVHGVVTVAVELAEGAAPRSAKGVAVKAYEPPEPLSIPHVEPTGLRPVVVGAGPAGLFCALYLARVGLRPLVVERGASVDERVEIVEAFNAGAPLDTRTNIQFGEGGAGTFSDGKLNTGIKSPHIRHVLEAFVEAGAPEDILVDAKPHIGTDLLVGVVRNLRRAIEEAGGEVRFLTRLDGLVLEGGAADRPGVADAVDEVGGEDGEARVTAVRLVDERTGAA
;
A
#
# COMPACT_ATOMS: atom_id res chain seq x y z
N THR A 1 14.71 -33.48 4.69
CA THR A 1 14.33 -32.48 5.72
C THR A 1 14.39 -31.10 5.07
N GLU A 2 13.24 -30.47 4.90
CA GLU A 2 13.16 -29.10 4.38
C GLU A 2 13.31 -28.11 5.55
N VAL A 3 14.06 -27.02 5.33
CA VAL A 3 14.25 -25.94 6.30
C VAL A 3 13.80 -24.64 5.67
N LYS A 4 12.77 -24.02 6.24
CA LYS A 4 12.25 -22.73 5.79
C LYS A 4 12.62 -21.62 6.79
N LEU A 5 13.28 -20.56 6.33
CA LEU A 5 13.53 -19.37 7.15
C LEU A 5 12.21 -18.60 7.35
N LEU A 6 11.84 -18.35 8.59
CA LEU A 6 10.63 -17.62 8.94
C LEU A 6 10.90 -16.19 9.42
N LYS A 7 12.03 -16.00 10.12
CA LYS A 7 12.40 -14.68 10.64
C LYS A 7 13.90 -14.59 10.88
N ARG A 8 14.43 -13.41 10.60
CA ARG A 8 15.85 -13.05 10.87
C ARG A 8 15.88 -11.73 11.65
N SER A 9 16.67 -11.67 12.71
CA SER A 9 16.85 -10.47 13.51
C SER A 9 18.26 -10.41 14.11
N ILE A 10 18.67 -9.24 14.61
CA ILE A 10 19.91 -9.04 15.33
C ILE A 10 19.59 -8.81 16.81
N ASP A 11 20.19 -9.58 17.69
CA ASP A 11 20.18 -9.30 19.12
C ASP A 11 21.44 -8.51 19.49
N ALA A 12 21.24 -7.22 19.79
CA ALA A 12 22.27 -6.28 20.20
C ALA A 12 22.08 -5.76 21.63
N ARG A 13 21.27 -6.43 22.45
CA ARG A 13 20.99 -6.01 23.84
C ARG A 13 22.26 -5.96 24.71
N LYS A 14 23.23 -6.79 24.40
CA LYS A 14 24.56 -6.77 25.03
C LYS A 14 25.60 -6.39 23.98
N LYS A 15 26.21 -5.21 24.10
CA LYS A 15 27.22 -4.71 23.15
C LYS A 15 28.41 -5.67 22.95
N SER A 16 28.78 -6.45 23.98
CA SER A 16 29.85 -7.45 23.95
C SER A 16 29.44 -8.79 23.29
N ASN A 17 28.16 -8.97 22.97
CA ASN A 17 27.65 -10.20 22.38
C ASN A 17 26.49 -9.88 21.42
N VAL A 18 26.84 -9.25 20.30
CA VAL A 18 25.91 -9.01 19.20
C VAL A 18 25.88 -10.25 18.32
N HIS A 19 24.69 -10.78 18.08
CA HIS A 19 24.52 -12.00 17.26
C HIS A 19 23.20 -12.01 16.49
N GLY A 20 23.15 -12.79 15.41
CA GLY A 20 21.95 -13.06 14.65
C GLY A 20 21.03 -14.04 15.40
N VAL A 21 19.72 -13.80 15.33
CA VAL A 21 18.70 -14.72 15.78
C VAL A 21 17.82 -15.08 14.60
N VAL A 22 17.66 -16.37 14.34
CA VAL A 22 16.83 -16.87 13.26
C VAL A 22 15.71 -17.76 13.81
N THR A 23 14.56 -17.70 13.18
CA THR A 23 13.46 -18.64 13.39
C THR A 23 13.29 -19.43 12.09
N VAL A 24 13.29 -20.73 12.19
CA VAL A 24 13.12 -21.64 11.06
C VAL A 24 11.99 -22.61 11.32
N ALA A 25 11.26 -23.00 10.29
CA ALA A 25 10.40 -24.18 10.29
C ALA A 25 11.20 -25.35 9.70
N VAL A 26 11.09 -26.50 10.32
CA VAL A 26 11.78 -27.72 9.90
C VAL A 26 10.73 -28.82 9.76
N GLU A 27 10.70 -29.45 8.60
CA GLU A 27 9.92 -30.66 8.42
C GLU A 27 10.65 -31.84 9.07
N LEU A 28 9.98 -32.54 9.96
CA LEU A 28 10.54 -33.70 10.63
C LEU A 28 10.23 -34.97 9.84
N ALA A 29 11.15 -35.91 9.85
CA ALA A 29 10.91 -37.23 9.31
C ALA A 29 9.76 -37.91 10.07
N GLU A 30 9.05 -38.82 9.42
CA GLU A 30 7.94 -39.55 10.01
C GLU A 30 8.37 -40.28 11.31
N GLY A 31 7.60 -40.11 12.37
CA GLY A 31 7.89 -40.65 13.70
C GLY A 31 8.98 -39.92 14.50
N ALA A 32 9.60 -38.88 13.96
CA ALA A 32 10.58 -38.08 14.69
C ALA A 32 9.90 -37.06 15.62
N ALA A 33 10.40 -36.97 16.86
CA ALA A 33 9.95 -35.99 17.82
C ALA A 33 10.94 -34.82 17.91
N PRO A 34 10.44 -33.55 18.02
CA PRO A 34 11.30 -32.40 18.19
C PRO A 34 12.05 -32.49 19.53
N ARG A 35 13.34 -32.16 19.51
CA ARG A 35 14.15 -32.08 20.72
C ARG A 35 14.48 -30.63 21.03
N SER A 36 14.20 -30.21 22.27
CA SER A 36 14.65 -28.92 22.75
C SER A 36 16.16 -28.91 22.99
N ALA A 37 16.82 -27.81 22.75
CA ALA A 37 18.23 -27.56 23.09
C ALA A 37 18.31 -26.28 23.94
N LYS A 38 19.41 -26.14 24.69
CA LYS A 38 19.64 -24.93 25.51
C LYS A 38 19.63 -23.69 24.62
N GLY A 39 18.75 -22.75 24.90
CA GLY A 39 18.62 -21.49 24.15
C GLY A 39 17.78 -21.59 22.86
N VAL A 40 17.20 -22.76 22.57
CA VAL A 40 16.33 -22.97 21.41
C VAL A 40 14.91 -23.22 21.89
N ALA A 41 13.98 -22.35 21.50
CA ALA A 41 12.55 -22.60 21.70
C ALA A 41 11.99 -23.41 20.54
N VAL A 42 11.31 -24.52 20.85
CA VAL A 42 10.68 -25.39 19.86
C VAL A 42 9.17 -25.37 20.08
N LYS A 43 8.40 -25.18 19.00
CA LYS A 43 6.94 -25.21 19.01
C LYS A 43 6.43 -25.75 17.67
N ALA A 44 5.20 -26.25 17.64
CA ALA A 44 4.52 -26.56 16.40
C ALA A 44 4.44 -25.29 15.52
N TYR A 45 4.61 -25.46 14.22
CA TYR A 45 4.49 -24.40 13.22
C TYR A 45 3.28 -24.69 12.33
N GLU A 46 2.38 -23.74 12.31
CA GLU A 46 1.24 -23.72 11.40
C GLU A 46 1.52 -22.62 10.39
N PRO A 47 1.60 -22.93 9.08
CA PRO A 47 1.75 -21.91 8.03
C PRO A 47 0.57 -20.94 8.11
N PRO A 48 0.81 -19.63 7.89
CA PRO A 48 -0.30 -18.68 7.78
C PRO A 48 -1.18 -19.08 6.58
N GLU A 49 -2.48 -18.92 6.73
CA GLU A 49 -3.42 -19.11 5.62
C GLU A 49 -3.14 -18.09 4.51
N PRO A 50 -3.13 -18.53 3.25
CA PRO A 50 -3.05 -17.64 2.11
C PRO A 50 -4.24 -16.67 2.11
N LEU A 51 -4.03 -15.42 1.67
CA LEU A 51 -5.12 -14.48 1.46
C LEU A 51 -6.04 -15.03 0.35
N SER A 52 -7.27 -15.36 0.72
CA SER A 52 -8.30 -15.65 -0.27
C SER A 52 -8.90 -14.34 -0.76
N ILE A 53 -8.73 -14.05 -2.04
CA ILE A 53 -9.32 -12.89 -2.69
C ILE A 53 -10.50 -13.40 -3.52
N PRO A 54 -11.76 -13.22 -3.03
CA PRO A 54 -12.93 -13.67 -3.77
C PRO A 54 -13.10 -12.79 -5.02
N HIS A 55 -13.55 -13.40 -6.11
CA HIS A 55 -14.02 -12.61 -7.25
C HIS A 55 -15.35 -11.97 -6.90
N VAL A 56 -15.52 -10.71 -7.26
CA VAL A 56 -16.75 -9.93 -7.03
C VAL A 56 -17.32 -9.51 -8.36
N GLU A 57 -18.59 -9.86 -8.61
CA GLU A 57 -19.30 -9.38 -9.80
C GLU A 57 -19.48 -7.86 -9.73
N PRO A 58 -19.16 -7.15 -10.82
CA PRO A 58 -19.31 -5.70 -10.87
C PRO A 58 -20.77 -5.29 -10.64
N THR A 59 -21.01 -4.38 -9.71
CA THR A 59 -22.34 -3.84 -9.37
C THR A 59 -22.84 -2.76 -10.33
N GLY A 60 -22.13 -2.54 -11.44
CA GLY A 60 -22.39 -1.45 -12.39
C GLY A 60 -21.78 -0.11 -11.97
N LEU A 61 -21.40 0.07 -10.71
CA LEU A 61 -20.67 1.24 -10.22
C LEU A 61 -19.18 0.96 -10.17
N ARG A 62 -18.40 1.91 -10.66
CA ARG A 62 -16.93 1.84 -10.63
C ARG A 62 -16.41 2.46 -9.34
N PRO A 63 -15.65 1.73 -8.50
CA PRO A 63 -15.03 2.33 -7.33
C PRO A 63 -14.05 3.45 -7.71
N VAL A 64 -14.10 4.56 -6.99
CA VAL A 64 -13.14 5.66 -7.13
C VAL A 64 -12.26 5.70 -5.89
N VAL A 65 -10.94 5.62 -6.09
CA VAL A 65 -9.94 5.70 -5.04
C VAL A 65 -9.24 7.05 -5.15
N VAL A 66 -9.33 7.86 -4.10
CA VAL A 66 -8.79 9.21 -4.08
C VAL A 66 -7.42 9.21 -3.40
N GLY A 67 -6.40 9.53 -4.18
CA GLY A 67 -5.00 9.54 -3.80
C GLY A 67 -4.27 8.24 -4.12
N ALA A 68 -3.10 8.34 -4.76
CA ALA A 68 -2.19 7.24 -5.07
C ALA A 68 -1.04 7.11 -4.04
N GLY A 69 -1.29 7.46 -2.78
CA GLY A 69 -0.41 7.11 -1.67
C GLY A 69 -0.48 5.60 -1.35
N PRO A 70 0.30 5.09 -0.36
CA PRO A 70 0.34 3.66 -0.06
C PRO A 70 -1.04 3.05 0.17
N ALA A 71 -1.90 3.71 0.95
CA ALA A 71 -3.25 3.23 1.24
C ALA A 71 -4.11 3.12 -0.03
N GLY A 72 -4.07 4.16 -0.89
CA GLY A 72 -4.83 4.17 -2.15
C GLY A 72 -4.34 3.13 -3.14
N LEU A 73 -3.02 2.97 -3.30
CA LEU A 73 -2.45 1.94 -4.18
C LEU A 73 -2.84 0.54 -3.74
N PHE A 74 -2.75 0.21 -2.44
CA PHE A 74 -3.16 -1.10 -1.94
C PHE A 74 -4.67 -1.30 -2.04
N CYS A 75 -5.49 -0.28 -1.71
CA CYS A 75 -6.94 -0.34 -1.91
C CYS A 75 -7.28 -0.65 -3.38
N ALA A 76 -6.70 0.10 -4.30
CA ALA A 76 -6.94 -0.09 -5.73
C ALA A 76 -6.45 -1.45 -6.23
N LEU A 77 -5.28 -1.93 -5.77
CA LEU A 77 -4.76 -3.24 -6.12
C LEU A 77 -5.72 -4.36 -5.74
N TYR A 78 -6.26 -4.33 -4.51
CA TYR A 78 -7.20 -5.36 -4.08
C TYR A 78 -8.55 -5.24 -4.77
N LEU A 79 -9.08 -4.02 -4.99
CA LEU A 79 -10.29 -3.81 -5.77
C LEU A 79 -10.14 -4.30 -7.21
N ALA A 80 -8.98 -4.09 -7.84
CA ALA A 80 -8.69 -4.59 -9.16
C ALA A 80 -8.61 -6.13 -9.18
N ARG A 81 -7.92 -6.73 -8.20
CA ARG A 81 -7.80 -8.20 -8.06
C ARG A 81 -9.14 -8.92 -7.84
N VAL A 82 -10.12 -8.27 -7.19
CA VAL A 82 -11.48 -8.82 -7.07
C VAL A 82 -12.36 -8.56 -8.30
N GLY A 83 -11.87 -7.88 -9.34
CA GLY A 83 -12.57 -7.66 -10.60
C GLY A 83 -13.35 -6.34 -10.71
N LEU A 84 -13.25 -5.42 -9.73
CA LEU A 84 -14.05 -4.19 -9.68
C LEU A 84 -13.53 -3.02 -10.52
N ARG A 85 -12.39 -3.13 -11.17
CA ARG A 85 -11.77 -2.14 -12.08
C ARG A 85 -11.80 -0.69 -11.54
N PRO A 86 -11.10 -0.40 -10.43
CA PRO A 86 -11.15 0.91 -9.78
C PRO A 86 -10.60 2.03 -10.67
N LEU A 87 -11.08 3.27 -10.45
CA LEU A 87 -10.45 4.48 -10.92
C LEU A 87 -9.68 5.11 -9.75
N VAL A 88 -8.36 5.20 -9.89
CA VAL A 88 -7.52 5.94 -8.95
C VAL A 88 -7.31 7.35 -9.49
N VAL A 89 -7.54 8.37 -8.66
CA VAL A 89 -7.24 9.77 -9.00
C VAL A 89 -6.18 10.31 -8.06
N GLU A 90 -5.13 10.90 -8.62
CA GLU A 90 -4.00 11.47 -7.90
C GLU A 90 -3.80 12.93 -8.35
N ARG A 91 -3.77 13.84 -7.38
CA ARG A 91 -3.57 15.27 -7.67
C ARG A 91 -2.16 15.58 -8.18
N GLY A 92 -1.17 14.86 -7.68
CA GLY A 92 0.22 14.96 -8.09
C GLY A 92 0.52 14.16 -9.36
N ALA A 93 1.78 14.20 -9.76
CA ALA A 93 2.30 13.50 -10.91
C ALA A 93 2.61 12.02 -10.63
N SER A 94 2.85 11.27 -11.71
CA SER A 94 3.37 9.90 -11.65
C SER A 94 4.72 9.84 -10.95
N VAL A 95 5.09 8.68 -10.45
CA VAL A 95 6.38 8.50 -9.75
C VAL A 95 7.58 8.83 -10.64
N ASP A 96 7.45 8.62 -11.95
CA ASP A 96 8.50 8.93 -12.92
C ASP A 96 8.71 10.44 -13.06
N GLU A 97 7.64 11.20 -13.33
CA GLU A 97 7.66 12.67 -13.39
C GLU A 97 8.04 13.28 -12.03
N ARG A 98 7.62 12.63 -10.94
CA ARG A 98 7.91 13.06 -9.58
C ARG A 98 9.41 13.00 -9.24
N VAL A 99 10.15 12.00 -9.75
CA VAL A 99 11.61 11.95 -9.62
C VAL A 99 12.24 13.20 -10.21
N GLU A 100 11.87 13.56 -11.44
CA GLU A 100 12.42 14.74 -12.13
C GLU A 100 12.10 16.04 -11.38
N ILE A 101 10.86 16.17 -10.87
CA ILE A 101 10.42 17.36 -10.11
C ILE A 101 11.19 17.49 -8.78
N VAL A 102 11.41 16.37 -8.08
CA VAL A 102 12.16 16.36 -6.81
C VAL A 102 13.64 16.66 -7.06
N GLU A 103 14.22 16.11 -8.10
CA GLU A 103 15.61 16.41 -8.49
C GLU A 103 15.77 17.88 -8.87
N ALA A 104 14.86 18.46 -9.65
CA ALA A 104 14.85 19.88 -9.99
C ALA A 104 14.74 20.76 -8.73
N PHE A 105 13.85 20.42 -7.79
CA PHE A 105 13.74 21.13 -6.52
C PHE A 105 15.04 21.08 -5.71
N ASN A 106 15.67 19.91 -5.62
CA ASN A 106 16.96 19.75 -4.93
C ASN A 106 18.09 20.56 -5.63
N ALA A 107 17.96 20.81 -6.93
CA ALA A 107 18.86 21.67 -7.69
C ALA A 107 18.53 23.18 -7.61
N GLY A 108 17.51 23.56 -6.82
CA GLY A 108 17.15 24.96 -6.57
C GLY A 108 15.93 25.47 -7.34
N ALA A 109 15.19 24.62 -8.04
CA ALA A 109 13.92 25.01 -8.64
C ALA A 109 12.86 25.33 -7.57
N PRO A 110 11.83 26.13 -7.88
CA PRO A 110 10.71 26.39 -6.98
C PRO A 110 9.99 25.11 -6.57
N LEU A 111 9.43 25.08 -5.34
CA LEU A 111 8.59 23.99 -4.86
C LEU A 111 7.30 23.89 -5.68
N ASP A 112 7.05 22.73 -6.30
CA ASP A 112 5.72 22.38 -6.79
C ASP A 112 4.85 21.93 -5.62
N THR A 113 3.72 22.61 -5.39
CA THR A 113 2.83 22.35 -4.26
C THR A 113 1.94 21.12 -4.46
N ARG A 114 1.85 20.57 -5.67
CA ARG A 114 1.06 19.40 -6.04
C ARG A 114 1.93 18.13 -6.11
N THR A 115 3.18 18.30 -6.55
CA THR A 115 4.13 17.21 -6.76
C THR A 115 5.47 17.55 -6.12
N ASN A 116 5.87 16.81 -5.12
CA ASN A 116 7.13 17.05 -4.40
C ASN A 116 7.53 15.80 -3.59
N ILE A 117 8.43 15.94 -2.64
CA ILE A 117 8.89 14.83 -1.78
C ILE A 117 7.77 14.21 -0.90
N GLN A 118 6.67 14.94 -0.66
CA GLN A 118 5.54 14.48 0.16
C GLN A 118 4.35 14.01 -0.68
N PHE A 119 4.08 14.69 -1.80
CA PHE A 119 2.87 14.53 -2.60
C PHE A 119 3.18 13.96 -3.99
N GLY A 120 2.22 13.20 -4.53
CA GLY A 120 2.28 12.46 -5.77
C GLY A 120 2.26 10.95 -5.55
N GLU A 121 2.36 10.19 -6.64
CA GLU A 121 2.28 8.72 -6.61
C GLU A 121 3.26 8.10 -5.60
N GLY A 122 2.76 7.17 -4.78
CA GLY A 122 3.52 6.48 -3.73
C GLY A 122 3.64 7.26 -2.41
N GLY A 123 3.21 8.54 -2.37
CA GLY A 123 3.25 9.38 -1.18
C GLY A 123 4.67 9.68 -0.67
N ALA A 124 4.79 10.17 0.56
CA ALA A 124 6.07 10.59 1.15
C ALA A 124 7.07 9.41 1.33
N GLY A 125 6.57 8.17 1.41
CA GLY A 125 7.39 6.98 1.56
C GLY A 125 8.34 6.72 0.39
N THR A 126 7.97 7.11 -0.82
CA THR A 126 8.72 6.84 -2.06
C THR A 126 10.15 7.39 -2.04
N PHE A 127 10.36 8.54 -1.40
CA PHE A 127 11.68 9.19 -1.29
C PHE A 127 12.29 9.06 0.11
N SER A 128 11.80 8.12 0.92
CA SER A 128 12.37 7.77 2.22
C SER A 128 13.39 6.64 2.09
N ASP A 129 13.98 6.22 3.20
CA ASP A 129 14.84 5.03 3.24
C ASP A 129 14.09 3.69 3.08
N GLY A 130 12.77 3.73 2.93
CA GLY A 130 11.93 2.57 2.66
C GLY A 130 11.77 1.61 3.83
N LYS A 131 11.93 2.08 5.06
CA LYS A 131 11.63 1.26 6.24
C LYS A 131 10.15 0.92 6.31
N LEU A 132 9.85 -0.37 6.43
CA LEU A 132 8.49 -0.90 6.52
C LEU A 132 8.13 -1.20 7.98
N ASN A 133 8.05 -0.14 8.79
CA ASN A 133 7.69 -0.28 10.20
C ASN A 133 6.18 -0.09 10.40
N THR A 134 5.58 -0.95 11.22
CA THR A 134 4.19 -0.83 11.63
C THR A 134 4.06 -0.97 13.14
N GLY A 135 3.14 -0.23 13.74
CA GLY A 135 2.79 -0.33 15.17
C GLY A 135 1.67 -1.34 15.45
N ILE A 136 1.07 -1.94 14.43
CA ILE A 136 -0.03 -2.91 14.59
C ILE A 136 0.47 -4.35 14.43
N LYS A 137 -0.33 -5.28 14.96
CA LYS A 137 -0.20 -6.71 14.71
C LYS A 137 -1.42 -7.16 13.90
N SER A 138 -1.23 -7.52 12.65
CA SER A 138 -2.30 -7.93 11.76
C SER A 138 -1.82 -9.08 10.86
N PRO A 139 -2.65 -10.08 10.56
CA PRO A 139 -2.34 -11.11 9.58
C PRO A 139 -2.13 -10.52 8.19
N HIS A 140 -2.73 -9.37 7.88
CA HIS A 140 -2.62 -8.70 6.59
C HIS A 140 -1.24 -8.08 6.31
N ILE A 141 -0.39 -7.89 7.33
CA ILE A 141 0.99 -7.38 7.13
C ILE A 141 1.75 -8.25 6.13
N ARG A 142 1.59 -9.57 6.23
CA ARG A 142 2.26 -10.52 5.34
C ARG A 142 1.86 -10.28 3.89
N HIS A 143 0.58 -10.08 3.62
CA HIS A 143 0.07 -9.85 2.25
C HIS A 143 0.56 -8.53 1.65
N VAL A 144 0.69 -7.49 2.47
CA VAL A 144 1.28 -6.22 2.04
C VAL A 144 2.75 -6.42 1.65
N LEU A 145 3.52 -7.16 2.45
CA LEU A 145 4.93 -7.45 2.13
C LEU A 145 5.06 -8.33 0.87
N GLU A 146 4.20 -9.32 0.71
CA GLU A 146 4.15 -10.18 -0.50
C GLU A 146 3.84 -9.35 -1.75
N ALA A 147 2.87 -8.43 -1.69
CA ALA A 147 2.57 -7.54 -2.80
C ALA A 147 3.75 -6.59 -3.14
N PHE A 148 4.52 -6.16 -2.15
CA PHE A 148 5.76 -5.42 -2.41
C PHE A 148 6.81 -6.29 -3.11
N VAL A 149 6.96 -7.56 -2.72
CA VAL A 149 7.88 -8.50 -3.39
C VAL A 149 7.43 -8.77 -4.82
N GLU A 150 6.14 -9.01 -5.05
CA GLU A 150 5.56 -9.15 -6.40
C GLU A 150 5.84 -7.89 -7.25
N ALA A 151 5.86 -6.72 -6.64
CA ALA A 151 6.18 -5.46 -7.29
C ALA A 151 7.70 -5.20 -7.45
N GLY A 152 8.56 -6.13 -7.01
CA GLY A 152 10.02 -6.08 -7.20
C GLY A 152 10.83 -5.67 -5.97
N ALA A 153 10.22 -5.65 -4.77
CA ALA A 153 10.98 -5.49 -3.55
C ALA A 153 11.79 -6.77 -3.22
N PRO A 154 12.90 -6.67 -2.47
CA PRO A 154 13.69 -7.82 -2.07
C PRO A 154 12.89 -8.82 -1.23
N GLU A 155 13.03 -10.12 -1.48
CA GLU A 155 12.36 -11.17 -0.70
C GLU A 155 12.73 -11.15 0.79
N ASP A 156 13.88 -10.60 1.12
CA ASP A 156 14.37 -10.44 2.50
C ASP A 156 13.38 -9.69 3.41
N ILE A 157 12.54 -8.80 2.86
CA ILE A 157 11.51 -8.10 3.63
C ILE A 157 10.48 -9.04 4.25
N LEU A 158 10.32 -10.25 3.71
CA LEU A 158 9.38 -11.25 4.22
C LEU A 158 9.87 -11.92 5.50
N VAL A 159 11.17 -11.87 5.78
CA VAL A 159 11.81 -12.57 6.90
C VAL A 159 12.54 -11.63 7.86
N ASP A 160 12.88 -10.43 7.44
CA ASP A 160 13.56 -9.47 8.29
C ASP A 160 12.66 -8.89 9.37
N ALA A 161 13.16 -8.83 10.60
CA ALA A 161 12.43 -8.24 11.73
C ALA A 161 12.24 -6.73 11.62
N LYS A 162 13.06 -6.07 10.81
CA LYS A 162 12.99 -4.64 10.47
C LYS A 162 13.17 -4.49 8.97
N PRO A 163 12.15 -4.84 8.20
CA PRO A 163 12.25 -4.82 6.76
C PRO A 163 12.39 -3.40 6.20
N HIS A 164 13.17 -3.26 5.14
CA HIS A 164 13.26 -2.04 4.36
C HIS A 164 13.51 -2.38 2.89
N ILE A 165 12.97 -1.58 1.99
CA ILE A 165 13.10 -1.80 0.55
C ILE A 165 14.36 -1.11 0.00
N GLY A 166 14.66 0.09 0.49
CA GLY A 166 15.70 0.96 -0.07
C GLY A 166 15.11 2.00 -1.03
N THR A 167 15.71 3.19 -1.02
CA THR A 167 15.23 4.34 -1.80
C THR A 167 15.34 4.10 -3.30
N ASP A 168 16.40 3.41 -3.71
CA ASP A 168 16.72 3.07 -5.10
C ASP A 168 15.67 2.15 -5.75
N LEU A 169 15.05 1.28 -4.96
CA LEU A 169 14.06 0.32 -5.45
C LEU A 169 12.62 0.82 -5.34
N LEU A 170 12.33 1.72 -4.39
CA LEU A 170 10.96 2.15 -4.11
C LEU A 170 10.24 2.77 -5.30
N VAL A 171 10.92 3.57 -6.11
CA VAL A 171 10.36 4.15 -7.34
C VAL A 171 9.89 3.04 -8.29
N GLY A 172 10.70 2.01 -8.48
CA GLY A 172 10.35 0.85 -9.30
C GLY A 172 9.18 0.05 -8.74
N VAL A 173 9.19 -0.18 -7.43
CA VAL A 173 8.12 -0.91 -6.72
C VAL A 173 6.78 -0.17 -6.83
N VAL A 174 6.76 1.14 -6.61
CA VAL A 174 5.54 1.96 -6.74
C VAL A 174 5.00 1.92 -8.17
N ARG A 175 5.87 2.09 -9.18
CA ARG A 175 5.51 1.95 -10.59
C ARG A 175 4.91 0.59 -10.92
N ASN A 176 5.47 -0.48 -10.38
CA ASN A 176 5.01 -1.84 -10.63
C ASN A 176 3.69 -2.13 -9.92
N LEU A 177 3.43 -1.57 -8.73
CA LEU A 177 2.11 -1.63 -8.09
C LEU A 177 1.04 -0.97 -8.97
N ARG A 178 1.31 0.21 -9.54
CA ARG A 178 0.41 0.85 -10.49
C ARG A 178 0.15 -0.04 -11.70
N ARG A 179 1.20 -0.58 -12.32
CA ARG A 179 1.05 -1.49 -13.46
C ARG A 179 0.18 -2.70 -13.13
N ALA A 180 0.36 -3.30 -11.96
CA ALA A 180 -0.46 -4.42 -11.52
C ALA A 180 -1.96 -4.03 -11.38
N ILE A 181 -2.25 -2.80 -10.93
CA ILE A 181 -3.62 -2.26 -10.90
C ILE A 181 -4.18 -2.13 -12.32
N GLU A 182 -3.40 -1.56 -13.25
CA GLU A 182 -3.79 -1.33 -14.64
C GLU A 182 -3.99 -2.65 -15.40
N GLU A 183 -3.08 -3.61 -15.24
CA GLU A 183 -3.16 -4.96 -15.82
C GLU A 183 -4.39 -5.75 -15.33
N ALA A 184 -4.80 -5.52 -14.08
CA ALA A 184 -6.04 -6.08 -13.51
C ALA A 184 -7.31 -5.29 -13.89
N GLY A 185 -7.21 -4.33 -14.83
CA GLY A 185 -8.34 -3.57 -15.39
C GLY A 185 -8.69 -2.30 -14.62
N GLY A 186 -7.89 -1.88 -13.65
CA GLY A 186 -7.99 -0.56 -13.03
C GLY A 186 -7.49 0.55 -13.95
N GLU A 187 -7.65 1.79 -13.54
CA GLU A 187 -7.17 2.99 -14.24
C GLU A 187 -6.58 3.96 -13.23
N VAL A 188 -5.46 4.59 -13.56
CA VAL A 188 -4.84 5.61 -12.71
C VAL A 188 -4.73 6.92 -13.48
N ARG A 189 -5.30 8.00 -12.93
CA ARG A 189 -5.23 9.36 -13.48
C ARG A 189 -4.42 10.24 -12.57
N PHE A 190 -3.31 10.75 -13.09
CA PHE A 190 -2.48 11.75 -12.45
C PHE A 190 -2.92 13.17 -12.78
N LEU A 191 -2.45 14.14 -12.00
CA LEU A 191 -2.81 15.55 -12.13
C LEU A 191 -4.34 15.73 -12.17
N THR A 192 -5.03 14.88 -11.41
CA THR A 192 -6.49 14.84 -11.33
C THR A 192 -6.93 14.91 -9.88
N ARG A 193 -7.67 15.95 -9.53
CA ARG A 193 -8.14 16.20 -8.16
C ARG A 193 -9.62 15.91 -8.04
N LEU A 194 -10.01 15.26 -6.94
CA LEU A 194 -11.41 15.23 -6.53
C LEU A 194 -11.81 16.64 -6.08
N ASP A 195 -12.86 17.19 -6.68
CA ASP A 195 -13.39 18.52 -6.37
C ASP A 195 -14.72 18.48 -5.63
N GLY A 196 -15.52 17.42 -5.81
CA GLY A 196 -16.77 17.27 -5.13
C GLY A 196 -17.43 15.93 -5.34
N LEU A 197 -18.47 15.68 -4.56
CA LEU A 197 -19.32 14.50 -4.65
C LEU A 197 -20.71 14.92 -5.17
N VAL A 198 -21.31 14.09 -5.99
CA VAL A 198 -22.71 14.21 -6.39
C VAL A 198 -23.51 13.21 -5.57
N LEU A 199 -24.47 13.73 -4.79
CA LEU A 199 -25.30 12.95 -3.89
C LEU A 199 -26.73 12.90 -4.43
N GLU A 200 -27.34 11.73 -4.34
CA GLU A 200 -28.75 11.50 -4.61
C GLU A 200 -29.48 11.26 -3.28
N GLY A 201 -30.62 11.94 -3.05
CA GLY A 201 -31.41 11.83 -1.81
C GLY A 201 -31.01 12.78 -0.68
N GLY A 202 -29.99 13.63 -0.85
CA GLY A 202 -29.55 14.65 0.12
C GLY A 202 -29.69 16.07 -0.42
N ALA A 203 -29.69 17.09 0.44
CA ALA A 203 -29.70 18.50 0.05
C ALA A 203 -28.49 18.83 -0.82
N ALA A 204 -28.78 19.47 -1.95
CA ALA A 204 -27.91 19.68 -3.10
C ALA A 204 -26.51 20.22 -2.79
N ASP A 205 -25.58 19.75 -3.64
CA ASP A 205 -24.38 20.42 -4.17
C ASP A 205 -23.70 21.43 -3.22
N ARG A 206 -22.81 20.92 -2.34
CA ARG A 206 -21.92 21.77 -1.56
C ARG A 206 -20.49 21.63 -2.08
N PRO A 207 -19.84 22.69 -2.56
CA PRO A 207 -18.41 22.68 -2.79
C PRO A 207 -17.66 22.71 -1.45
N GLY A 208 -16.78 21.75 -1.21
CA GLY A 208 -15.96 21.64 -0.01
C GLY A 208 -16.27 20.40 0.82
N VAL A 209 -15.56 19.32 0.56
CA VAL A 209 -15.78 17.99 1.15
C VAL A 209 -15.41 17.91 2.64
N ALA A 210 -14.74 18.91 3.21
CA ALA A 210 -14.24 18.85 4.59
C ALA A 210 -15.35 18.93 5.66
N ASP A 211 -16.45 19.61 5.36
CA ASP A 211 -17.49 19.88 6.36
C ASP A 211 -18.76 19.01 6.20
N ALA A 212 -18.84 18.19 5.14
CA ALA A 212 -20.04 17.44 4.81
C ALA A 212 -20.17 16.08 5.51
N VAL A 213 -19.14 15.61 6.20
CA VAL A 213 -19.14 14.26 6.79
C VAL A 213 -19.89 14.22 8.12
N ASP A 214 -19.98 15.35 8.83
CA ASP A 214 -20.64 15.43 10.14
C ASP A 214 -22.18 15.68 10.07
N GLU A 215 -22.72 16.01 8.89
CA GLU A 215 -24.16 16.29 8.72
C GLU A 215 -24.96 15.20 7.98
N VAL A 216 -24.38 14.06 7.64
CA VAL A 216 -25.06 12.96 6.93
C VAL A 216 -25.87 12.05 7.88
N GLY A 217 -26.08 12.45 9.12
CA GLY A 217 -26.84 11.74 10.14
C GLY A 217 -28.27 12.29 10.32
N GLY A 218 -29.07 12.36 9.28
CA GLY A 218 -30.51 12.68 9.35
C GLY A 218 -31.35 11.40 9.24
N GLU A 219 -32.31 11.26 10.11
CA GLU A 219 -33.09 10.04 10.42
C GLU A 219 -33.93 9.41 9.29
N ASP A 220 -33.99 9.98 8.06
CA ASP A 220 -34.79 9.40 6.97
C ASP A 220 -34.22 9.74 5.59
N GLY A 221 -33.20 9.00 5.16
CA GLY A 221 -32.73 9.01 3.77
C GLY A 221 -31.20 8.95 3.67
N GLU A 222 -30.65 7.76 3.49
CA GLU A 222 -29.21 7.58 3.22
C GLU A 222 -28.84 8.30 1.93
N ALA A 223 -28.06 9.38 2.04
CA ALA A 223 -27.48 10.06 0.88
C ALA A 223 -26.52 9.11 0.17
N ARG A 224 -26.74 8.87 -1.11
CA ARG A 224 -25.93 7.98 -1.93
C ARG A 224 -25.02 8.78 -2.86
N VAL A 225 -23.73 8.48 -2.86
CA VAL A 225 -22.81 9.03 -3.86
C VAL A 225 -23.09 8.38 -5.20
N THR A 226 -23.49 9.17 -6.19
CA THR A 226 -23.82 8.71 -7.56
C THR A 226 -22.75 9.09 -8.57
N ALA A 227 -21.98 10.16 -8.31
CA ALA A 227 -20.87 10.58 -9.14
C ALA A 227 -19.84 11.36 -8.34
N VAL A 228 -18.66 11.56 -8.94
CA VAL A 228 -17.62 12.42 -8.42
C VAL A 228 -17.30 13.50 -9.45
N ARG A 229 -16.98 14.71 -8.98
CA ARG A 229 -16.48 15.80 -9.81
C ARG A 229 -14.95 15.79 -9.74
N LEU A 230 -14.31 15.72 -10.89
CA LEU A 230 -12.86 15.69 -11.02
C LEU A 230 -12.39 16.95 -11.75
N VAL A 231 -11.25 17.48 -11.35
CA VAL A 231 -10.60 18.63 -12.01
C VAL A 231 -9.24 18.21 -12.51
N ASP A 232 -8.95 18.47 -13.79
CA ASP A 232 -7.61 18.34 -14.37
C ASP A 232 -6.74 19.50 -13.89
N GLU A 233 -5.69 19.19 -13.15
CA GLU A 233 -4.79 20.18 -12.54
C GLU A 233 -3.87 20.91 -13.58
N ARG A 234 -3.80 20.40 -14.81
CA ARG A 234 -3.05 21.07 -15.92
C ARG A 234 -3.87 22.20 -16.53
N THR A 235 -5.17 21.97 -16.70
CA THR A 235 -6.07 22.87 -17.43
C THR A 235 -7.04 23.62 -16.55
N GLY A 236 -7.29 23.14 -15.34
CA GLY A 236 -8.36 23.61 -14.47
C GLY A 236 -9.75 23.22 -14.94
N ALA A 237 -9.88 22.38 -15.98
CA ALA A 237 -11.17 21.89 -16.46
C ALA A 237 -11.76 20.81 -15.53
N ALA A 238 -13.06 20.91 -15.26
CA ALA A 238 -13.83 19.96 -14.46
C ALA A 238 -14.56 18.94 -15.34
#